data_8d996b34ccf8e8b2c132934a33a72862
#
_entry.id   8d996b34ccf8e8b2c132934a33a72862
#
_cell.length_a   1.000
_cell.length_b   1.000
_cell.length_c   1.000
_cell.angle_alpha   90.00
_cell.angle_beta   90.00
_cell.angle_gamma   90.00
#
_symmetry.space_group_name_H-M   'P 1'
#
loop_
_entity.id
_entity.type
_entity.pdbx_description
1 polymer ?
#
loop_
_entity_poly.entity_id
_entity_poly.type
_entity_poly.pdbx_seq_one_letter_code
_entity_poly.pdbx_strand_id
1 'polypeptide(L)'
;MFVLADTENQGAIIKVVGVGGGGGNAVTHMVNSGIEGVDFVCINTDAQALKHSKVKTSLQIGSNITKGLGAGADPEVGRQAAMEDRDRIVELIEGSDMIFITAGMGGGTGTGAAPIVAQVAKELGILTVAVVTKPFEMEGNKRTSLADQGINELHKYVDSLITIPNQKLLTVLGGDMTLLDAFKTANQVLQGAVQGIAELITRPGMINVDFADVRTVMAETGMAMMGSGHASGENRARAAAEAAISSPLLEDVNLSGAHGLLINVTAGMDLRTSEFHLVGETVKQFASDDATVVVGYVIDPEMTDQIRVTVVATGIGRAVAKAVPQPTIVQGAGRAERRRAPLGAGDYSAYDTPPRLRERARAVGDGLSLDHGDESFIDIPAFLRRQAD
;
A
#
# COMPACT_ATOMS: atom_id res chain seq x y z
N MET A 1 34.20 11.44 34.20
CA MET A 1 33.54 12.60 33.59
C MET A 1 32.39 12.02 32.76
N PHE A 2 31.18 12.07 33.28
CA PHE A 2 30.00 11.60 32.53
C PHE A 2 29.58 12.75 31.66
N VAL A 3 29.67 12.56 30.35
CA VAL A 3 29.04 13.46 29.39
C VAL A 3 27.57 13.08 29.37
N LEU A 4 26.70 13.96 29.87
CA LEU A 4 25.28 13.90 29.55
C LEU A 4 25.18 13.99 28.06
N ALA A 5 24.78 12.91 27.40
CA ALA A 5 24.34 13.01 26.03
C ALA A 5 23.16 13.99 26.05
N ASP A 6 23.26 15.08 25.30
CA ASP A 6 22.10 15.89 24.96
C ASP A 6 21.14 14.97 24.22
N THR A 7 20.26 14.35 24.98
CA THR A 7 19.06 13.72 24.44
C THR A 7 18.11 14.86 24.06
N GLU A 8 18.40 15.57 22.97
CA GLU A 8 17.31 16.09 22.18
C GLU A 8 16.50 14.85 21.78
N ASN A 9 15.31 14.73 22.36
CA ASN A 9 14.29 13.79 21.93
C ASN A 9 13.91 14.16 20.49
N GLN A 10 14.75 13.79 19.53
CA GLN A 10 14.41 13.87 18.12
C GLN A 10 13.42 12.73 17.87
N GLY A 11 12.13 13.05 18.04
CA GLY A 11 11.05 12.20 17.56
C GLY A 11 11.22 11.98 16.05
N ALA A 12 10.62 10.92 15.51
CA ALA A 12 10.67 10.64 14.08
C ALA A 12 10.17 11.85 13.27
N ILE A 13 10.92 12.24 12.25
CA ILE A 13 10.55 13.34 11.34
C ILE A 13 9.58 12.82 10.28
N ILE A 14 8.33 13.25 10.39
CA ILE A 14 7.24 12.82 9.51
C ILE A 14 6.82 13.99 8.62
N LYS A 15 6.78 13.77 7.30
CA LYS A 15 6.24 14.76 6.35
C LYS A 15 4.98 14.24 5.66
N VAL A 16 4.04 15.13 5.46
CA VAL A 16 2.80 14.88 4.68
C VAL A 16 2.85 15.69 3.40
N VAL A 17 3.02 14.98 2.29
CA VAL A 17 3.23 15.58 0.96
C VAL A 17 1.94 15.48 0.14
N GLY A 18 1.27 16.60 -0.06
CA GLY A 18 0.10 16.70 -0.92
C GLY A 18 0.51 16.97 -2.37
N VAL A 19 0.21 16.04 -3.27
CA VAL A 19 0.58 16.12 -4.69
C VAL A 19 -0.62 16.45 -5.56
N GLY A 20 -0.51 17.53 -6.34
CA GLY A 20 -1.57 18.02 -7.23
C GLY A 20 -2.71 18.69 -6.47
N GLY A 21 -3.80 19.02 -7.20
CA GLY A 21 -4.93 19.75 -6.62
C GLY A 21 -5.65 19.02 -5.49
N GLY A 22 -5.95 17.73 -5.70
CA GLY A 22 -6.61 16.89 -4.67
C GLY A 22 -5.76 16.72 -3.41
N GLY A 23 -4.46 16.40 -3.57
CA GLY A 23 -3.52 16.29 -2.46
C GLY A 23 -3.31 17.61 -1.72
N GLY A 24 -3.20 18.72 -2.45
CA GLY A 24 -3.10 20.06 -1.86
C GLY A 24 -4.33 20.44 -1.03
N ASN A 25 -5.53 20.09 -1.49
CA ASN A 25 -6.77 20.31 -0.74
C ASN A 25 -6.81 19.44 0.53
N ALA A 26 -6.41 18.19 0.45
CA ALA A 26 -6.35 17.29 1.60
C ALA A 26 -5.38 17.80 2.67
N VAL A 27 -4.15 18.18 2.28
CA VAL A 27 -3.16 18.74 3.21
C VAL A 27 -3.64 20.08 3.79
N THR A 28 -4.24 20.94 3.00
CA THR A 28 -4.84 22.20 3.50
C THR A 28 -5.94 21.93 4.55
N HIS A 29 -6.73 20.89 4.34
CA HIS A 29 -7.74 20.45 5.32
C HIS A 29 -7.07 19.98 6.62
N MET A 30 -6.02 19.16 6.52
CA MET A 30 -5.25 18.64 7.67
C MET A 30 -4.60 19.77 8.49
N VAL A 31 -4.01 20.77 7.83
CA VAL A 31 -3.46 21.98 8.49
C VAL A 31 -4.53 22.74 9.25
N ASN A 32 -5.70 22.93 8.63
CA ASN A 32 -6.83 23.62 9.29
C ASN A 32 -7.39 22.84 10.48
N SER A 33 -7.24 21.51 10.50
CA SER A 33 -7.69 20.64 11.60
C SER A 33 -6.66 20.50 12.71
N GLY A 34 -5.51 21.19 12.63
CA GLY A 34 -4.54 21.27 13.72
C GLY A 34 -3.80 19.97 14.02
N ILE A 35 -3.53 19.14 13.00
CA ILE A 35 -2.69 17.95 13.20
C ILE A 35 -1.28 18.41 13.56
N GLU A 36 -0.76 17.92 14.68
CA GLU A 36 0.54 18.27 15.23
C GLU A 36 1.57 17.17 15.01
N GLY A 37 2.86 17.52 15.12
CA GLY A 37 3.96 16.55 15.05
C GLY A 37 4.32 16.10 13.63
N VAL A 38 3.79 16.74 12.60
CA VAL A 38 4.10 16.46 11.18
C VAL A 38 4.35 17.74 10.40
N ASP A 39 5.25 17.66 9.42
CA ASP A 39 5.50 18.76 8.49
C ASP A 39 4.65 18.60 7.23
N PHE A 40 3.96 19.67 6.86
CA PHE A 40 3.10 19.69 5.69
C PHE A 40 3.79 20.32 4.49
N VAL A 41 3.68 19.64 3.35
CA VAL A 41 4.26 20.05 2.07
C VAL A 41 3.20 19.94 0.97
N CYS A 42 3.17 20.92 0.06
CA CYS A 42 2.31 20.90 -1.10
C CYS A 42 3.14 20.96 -2.39
N ILE A 43 2.97 19.98 -3.29
CA ILE A 43 3.64 19.91 -4.60
C ILE A 43 2.57 20.02 -5.70
N ASN A 44 2.71 20.98 -6.62
CA ASN A 44 1.77 21.13 -7.72
C ASN A 44 2.43 21.76 -8.96
N THR A 45 1.85 21.48 -10.13
CA THR A 45 2.17 22.16 -11.41
C THR A 45 1.38 23.45 -11.60
N ASP A 46 0.31 23.65 -10.81
CA ASP A 46 -0.54 24.85 -10.86
C ASP A 46 -0.09 25.86 -9.80
N ALA A 47 0.46 26.98 -10.28
CA ALA A 47 0.95 28.07 -9.44
C ALA A 47 -0.19 28.81 -8.68
N GLN A 48 -1.39 28.85 -9.25
CA GLN A 48 -2.54 29.49 -8.59
C GLN A 48 -3.02 28.65 -7.42
N ALA A 49 -3.12 27.32 -7.60
CA ALA A 49 -3.51 26.41 -6.53
C ALA A 49 -2.52 26.49 -5.35
N LEU A 50 -1.22 26.62 -5.60
CA LEU A 50 -0.21 26.79 -4.55
C LEU A 50 -0.33 28.11 -3.81
N LYS A 51 -0.65 29.22 -4.50
CA LYS A 51 -0.86 30.55 -3.86
C LYS A 51 -2.05 30.56 -2.91
N HIS A 52 -3.08 29.76 -3.17
CA HIS A 52 -4.25 29.65 -2.31
C HIS A 52 -4.09 28.63 -1.18
N SER A 53 -3.03 27.84 -1.21
CA SER A 53 -2.72 26.88 -0.15
C SER A 53 -2.28 27.59 1.13
N LYS A 54 -2.75 27.11 2.27
CA LYS A 54 -2.32 27.56 3.61
C LYS A 54 -1.07 26.80 4.12
N VAL A 55 -0.56 25.91 3.32
CA VAL A 55 0.63 25.10 3.66
C VAL A 55 1.87 25.98 3.57
N LYS A 56 2.69 25.99 4.63
CA LYS A 56 3.89 26.84 4.70
C LYS A 56 4.94 26.47 3.65
N THR A 57 5.12 25.17 3.42
CA THR A 57 6.10 24.64 2.49
C THR A 57 5.42 24.20 1.20
N SER A 58 5.75 24.85 0.09
CA SER A 58 5.16 24.52 -1.21
C SER A 58 6.20 24.49 -2.30
N LEU A 59 6.06 23.56 -3.23
CA LEU A 59 6.94 23.37 -4.38
C LEU A 59 6.13 23.38 -5.68
N GLN A 60 6.40 24.35 -6.54
CA GLN A 60 5.92 24.33 -7.91
C GLN A 60 6.88 23.47 -8.74
N ILE A 61 6.35 22.48 -9.46
CA ILE A 61 7.09 21.57 -10.34
C ILE A 61 6.72 21.80 -11.80
N GLY A 62 7.67 21.50 -12.71
CA GLY A 62 7.48 21.53 -14.14
C GLY A 62 7.19 22.92 -14.71
N SER A 63 7.88 23.93 -14.22
CA SER A 63 7.67 25.34 -14.63
C SER A 63 7.92 25.56 -16.12
N ASN A 64 8.89 24.84 -16.73
CA ASN A 64 9.18 24.94 -18.16
C ASN A 64 8.13 24.22 -19.01
N ILE A 65 7.58 23.11 -18.49
CA ILE A 65 6.61 22.28 -19.20
C ILE A 65 5.20 22.87 -19.13
N THR A 66 4.76 23.24 -17.90
CA THR A 66 3.36 23.64 -17.64
C THR A 66 3.16 25.15 -17.60
N LYS A 67 4.23 25.95 -17.49
CA LYS A 67 4.18 27.41 -17.28
C LYS A 67 3.31 27.84 -16.09
N GLY A 68 3.15 26.94 -15.10
CA GLY A 68 2.32 27.18 -13.92
C GLY A 68 0.82 27.05 -14.15
N LEU A 69 0.38 26.52 -15.30
CA LEU A 69 -1.04 26.38 -15.66
C LEU A 69 -1.61 24.98 -15.32
N GLY A 70 -0.81 24.14 -14.68
CA GLY A 70 -1.20 22.76 -14.34
C GLY A 70 -0.89 21.76 -15.45
N ALA A 71 -1.04 20.47 -15.13
CA ALA A 71 -0.80 19.36 -16.08
C ALA A 71 -2.07 18.94 -16.85
N GLY A 72 -3.20 19.64 -16.65
CA GLY A 72 -4.47 19.21 -17.23
C GLY A 72 -4.89 17.82 -16.73
N ALA A 73 -5.51 17.04 -17.61
CA ALA A 73 -5.89 15.66 -17.34
C ALA A 73 -4.88 14.66 -17.94
N ASP A 74 -3.59 15.05 -18.06
CA ASP A 74 -2.54 14.24 -18.64
C ASP A 74 -1.48 13.87 -17.58
N PRO A 75 -1.47 12.61 -17.10
CA PRO A 75 -0.50 12.13 -16.14
C PRO A 75 0.94 12.16 -16.65
N GLU A 76 1.17 12.03 -17.96
CA GLU A 76 2.52 12.06 -18.51
C GLU A 76 3.15 13.46 -18.36
N VAL A 77 2.36 14.53 -18.54
CA VAL A 77 2.80 15.90 -18.25
C VAL A 77 3.13 16.06 -16.76
N GLY A 78 2.30 15.50 -15.88
CA GLY A 78 2.57 15.50 -14.44
C GLY A 78 3.86 14.76 -14.05
N ARG A 79 4.11 13.62 -14.68
CA ARG A 79 5.33 12.82 -14.49
C ARG A 79 6.57 13.57 -14.96
N GLN A 80 6.53 14.15 -16.16
CA GLN A 80 7.64 14.92 -16.71
C GLN A 80 7.93 16.16 -15.85
N ALA A 81 6.89 16.85 -15.35
CA ALA A 81 7.02 17.98 -14.44
C ALA A 81 7.74 17.60 -13.13
N ALA A 82 7.43 16.44 -12.57
CA ALA A 82 8.12 15.95 -11.38
C ALA A 82 9.56 15.51 -11.66
N MET A 83 9.82 14.94 -12.84
CA MET A 83 11.18 14.59 -13.26
C MET A 83 12.06 15.81 -13.50
N GLU A 84 11.50 16.90 -14.03
CA GLU A 84 12.22 18.18 -14.24
C GLU A 84 12.76 18.73 -12.90
N ASP A 85 11.93 18.68 -11.85
CA ASP A 85 12.26 19.25 -10.54
C ASP A 85 12.65 18.18 -9.50
N ARG A 86 13.15 17.03 -9.96
CA ARG A 86 13.45 15.87 -9.10
C ARG A 86 14.41 16.23 -7.96
N ASP A 87 15.46 16.98 -8.23
CA ASP A 87 16.46 17.37 -7.22
C ASP A 87 15.84 18.25 -6.13
N ARG A 88 14.89 19.13 -6.49
CA ARG A 88 14.15 19.95 -5.54
C ARG A 88 13.19 19.10 -4.69
N ILE A 89 12.64 18.02 -5.25
CA ILE A 89 11.84 17.05 -4.48
C ILE A 89 12.75 16.32 -3.49
N VAL A 90 13.96 15.93 -3.87
CA VAL A 90 14.97 15.33 -2.97
C VAL A 90 15.23 16.27 -1.78
N GLU A 91 15.63 17.51 -2.03
CA GLU A 91 15.88 18.52 -0.99
C GLU A 91 14.70 18.71 -0.03
N LEU A 92 13.48 18.60 -0.55
CA LEU A 92 12.27 18.81 0.20
C LEU A 92 11.95 17.68 1.19
N ILE A 93 12.25 16.44 0.82
CA ILE A 93 11.91 15.25 1.63
C ILE A 93 13.11 14.63 2.35
N GLU A 94 14.33 15.03 2.02
CA GLU A 94 15.55 14.55 2.66
C GLU A 94 15.49 14.76 4.19
N GLY A 95 16.10 13.85 4.94
CA GLY A 95 16.12 13.86 6.40
C GLY A 95 14.81 13.49 7.09
N SER A 96 13.79 13.05 6.32
CA SER A 96 12.56 12.49 6.91
C SER A 96 12.74 11.01 7.19
N ASP A 97 12.15 10.54 8.30
CA ASP A 97 12.07 9.10 8.63
C ASP A 97 10.88 8.43 7.94
N MET A 98 9.81 9.21 7.72
CA MET A 98 8.57 8.77 7.09
C MET A 98 7.93 9.87 6.26
N ILE A 99 7.35 9.49 5.13
CA ILE A 99 6.48 10.40 4.37
C ILE A 99 5.11 9.77 4.12
N PHE A 100 4.09 10.60 4.24
CA PHE A 100 2.78 10.34 3.69
C PHE A 100 2.64 11.06 2.36
N ILE A 101 2.28 10.35 1.31
CA ILE A 101 1.95 10.95 0.02
C ILE A 101 0.44 10.92 -0.14
N THR A 102 -0.19 12.10 -0.22
CA THR A 102 -1.63 12.20 -0.50
C THR A 102 -1.88 12.82 -1.87
N ALA A 103 -2.74 12.18 -2.65
CA ALA A 103 -3.08 12.64 -3.99
C ALA A 103 -4.50 12.21 -4.39
N GLY A 104 -5.17 13.06 -5.16
CA GLY A 104 -6.36 12.65 -5.91
C GLY A 104 -5.93 12.06 -7.24
N MET A 105 -6.23 10.76 -7.43
CA MET A 105 -5.88 10.06 -8.67
C MET A 105 -6.90 10.32 -9.77
N GLY A 106 -6.48 10.19 -11.03
CA GLY A 106 -7.31 10.42 -12.22
C GLY A 106 -7.15 11.81 -12.85
N GLY A 107 -6.39 12.72 -12.21
CA GLY A 107 -5.94 13.99 -12.81
C GLY A 107 -4.53 13.86 -13.43
N GLY A 108 -3.96 14.98 -13.90
CA GLY A 108 -2.61 14.98 -14.48
C GLY A 108 -1.53 14.98 -13.39
N THR A 109 -1.49 16.03 -12.55
CA THR A 109 -0.39 16.22 -11.58
C THR A 109 -0.35 15.12 -10.50
N GLY A 110 -1.48 14.87 -9.81
CA GLY A 110 -1.53 13.87 -8.74
C GLY A 110 -1.15 12.47 -9.24
N THR A 111 -1.73 12.05 -10.36
CA THR A 111 -1.53 10.73 -10.95
C THR A 111 -0.11 10.52 -11.48
N GLY A 112 0.47 11.56 -12.11
CA GLY A 112 1.79 11.46 -12.75
C GLY A 112 2.95 11.75 -11.80
N ALA A 113 2.80 12.76 -10.91
CA ALA A 113 3.89 13.19 -10.04
C ALA A 113 4.02 12.38 -8.75
N ALA A 114 2.92 11.87 -8.16
CA ALA A 114 3.00 11.11 -6.92
C ALA A 114 3.91 9.86 -7.01
N PRO A 115 3.89 9.07 -8.11
CA PRO A 115 4.86 7.96 -8.26
C PRO A 115 6.33 8.42 -8.28
N ILE A 116 6.64 9.59 -8.83
CA ILE A 116 8.00 10.12 -8.85
C ILE A 116 8.44 10.56 -7.45
N VAL A 117 7.55 11.22 -6.70
CA VAL A 117 7.82 11.57 -5.29
C VAL A 117 8.07 10.30 -4.47
N ALA A 118 7.26 9.25 -4.66
CA ALA A 118 7.43 7.97 -3.99
C ALA A 118 8.75 7.28 -4.39
N GLN A 119 9.12 7.32 -5.67
CA GLN A 119 10.38 6.79 -6.15
C GLN A 119 11.58 7.47 -5.47
N VAL A 120 11.57 8.80 -5.39
CA VAL A 120 12.63 9.58 -4.70
C VAL A 120 12.71 9.18 -3.24
N ALA A 121 11.58 9.09 -2.55
CA ALA A 121 11.53 8.68 -1.14
C ALA A 121 12.10 7.27 -0.92
N LYS A 122 11.74 6.33 -1.79
CA LYS A 122 12.25 4.95 -1.76
C LYS A 122 13.77 4.90 -1.95
N GLU A 123 14.32 5.69 -2.88
CA GLU A 123 15.75 5.79 -3.12
C GLU A 123 16.51 6.36 -1.91
N LEU A 124 15.88 7.26 -1.15
CA LEU A 124 16.41 7.80 0.11
C LEU A 124 16.22 6.87 1.32
N GLY A 125 15.53 5.73 1.16
CA GLY A 125 15.24 4.78 2.25
C GLY A 125 14.22 5.29 3.27
N ILE A 126 13.39 6.26 2.89
CA ILE A 126 12.34 6.85 3.72
C ILE A 126 11.11 5.93 3.70
N LEU A 127 10.54 5.62 4.87
CA LEU A 127 9.28 4.87 4.94
C LEU A 127 8.17 5.66 4.23
N THR A 128 7.60 5.08 3.17
CA THR A 128 6.68 5.77 2.28
C THR A 128 5.29 5.13 2.33
N VAL A 129 4.32 5.87 2.83
CA VAL A 129 2.90 5.48 2.86
C VAL A 129 2.10 6.41 1.95
N ALA A 130 1.46 5.85 0.95
CA ALA A 130 0.56 6.63 0.10
C ALA A 130 -0.90 6.45 0.55
N VAL A 131 -1.62 7.57 0.67
CA VAL A 131 -3.05 7.60 0.96
C VAL A 131 -3.73 8.41 -0.13
N VAL A 132 -4.36 7.72 -1.07
CA VAL A 132 -4.86 8.33 -2.31
C VAL A 132 -6.34 8.07 -2.51
N THR A 133 -7.03 9.00 -3.17
CA THR A 133 -8.44 8.84 -3.51
C THR A 133 -8.62 8.43 -4.97
N LYS A 134 -9.59 7.55 -5.22
CA LYS A 134 -10.13 7.28 -6.56
C LYS A 134 -11.29 8.25 -6.85
N PRO A 135 -11.43 8.71 -8.09
CA PRO A 135 -12.50 9.65 -8.47
C PRO A 135 -13.89 9.03 -8.24
N PHE A 136 -14.89 9.89 -8.11
CA PHE A 136 -16.29 9.50 -8.18
C PHE A 136 -16.64 9.03 -9.60
N GLU A 137 -17.61 8.13 -9.74
CA GLU A 137 -18.08 7.64 -11.04
C GLU A 137 -18.59 8.79 -11.93
N MET A 138 -19.21 9.82 -11.33
CA MET A 138 -19.67 11.00 -12.02
C MET A 138 -18.55 11.83 -12.68
N GLU A 139 -17.30 11.64 -12.28
CA GLU A 139 -16.14 12.32 -12.90
C GLU A 139 -15.74 11.65 -14.23
N GLY A 140 -16.29 10.49 -14.53
CA GLY A 140 -16.20 9.81 -15.81
C GLY A 140 -15.13 8.71 -15.89
N ASN A 141 -15.39 7.71 -16.72
CA ASN A 141 -14.60 6.49 -16.86
C ASN A 141 -13.14 6.73 -17.26
N LYS A 142 -12.86 7.80 -18.00
CA LYS A 142 -11.48 8.17 -18.37
C LYS A 142 -10.65 8.48 -17.14
N ARG A 143 -11.21 9.24 -16.18
CA ARG A 143 -10.53 9.56 -14.93
C ARG A 143 -10.30 8.33 -14.06
N THR A 144 -11.29 7.45 -13.98
CA THR A 144 -11.17 6.18 -13.25
C THR A 144 -10.06 5.30 -13.84
N SER A 145 -10.01 5.16 -15.16
CA SER A 145 -8.95 4.39 -15.84
C SER A 145 -7.55 4.98 -15.59
N LEU A 146 -7.40 6.31 -15.66
CA LEU A 146 -6.14 6.98 -15.35
C LEU A 146 -5.75 6.81 -13.88
N ALA A 147 -6.75 6.85 -12.97
CA ALA A 147 -6.52 6.62 -11.55
C ALA A 147 -5.98 5.20 -11.29
N ASP A 148 -6.58 4.18 -11.89
CA ASP A 148 -6.13 2.80 -11.74
C ASP A 148 -4.70 2.59 -12.28
N GLN A 149 -4.35 3.20 -13.41
CA GLN A 149 -3.00 3.16 -13.94
C GLN A 149 -2.00 3.84 -12.98
N GLY A 150 -2.33 5.03 -12.47
CA GLY A 150 -1.49 5.76 -11.54
C GLY A 150 -1.32 5.06 -10.18
N ILE A 151 -2.36 4.41 -9.67
CA ILE A 151 -2.33 3.60 -8.45
C ILE A 151 -1.39 2.40 -8.63
N ASN A 152 -1.50 1.70 -9.76
CA ASN A 152 -0.61 0.58 -10.08
C ASN A 152 0.86 1.01 -10.23
N GLU A 153 1.10 2.21 -10.76
CA GLU A 153 2.46 2.75 -10.86
C GLU A 153 3.00 3.16 -9.48
N LEU A 154 2.19 3.86 -8.68
CA LEU A 154 2.53 4.31 -7.34
C LEU A 154 2.87 3.13 -6.41
N HIS A 155 2.11 2.04 -6.52
CA HIS A 155 2.30 0.83 -5.71
C HIS A 155 3.70 0.22 -5.82
N LYS A 156 4.43 0.43 -6.92
CA LYS A 156 5.81 -0.08 -7.12
C LYS A 156 6.85 0.60 -6.22
N TYR A 157 6.54 1.80 -5.76
CA TYR A 157 7.50 2.67 -5.08
C TYR A 157 7.15 2.96 -3.61
N VAL A 158 5.95 2.61 -3.17
CA VAL A 158 5.54 2.80 -1.77
C VAL A 158 5.65 1.50 -0.97
N ASP A 159 5.88 1.62 0.33
CA ASP A 159 5.86 0.49 1.25
C ASP A 159 4.41 0.07 1.54
N SER A 160 3.51 1.04 1.69
CA SER A 160 2.10 0.80 1.93
C SER A 160 1.23 1.75 1.11
N LEU A 161 0.18 1.22 0.48
CA LEU A 161 -0.75 1.98 -0.35
C LEU A 161 -2.17 1.83 0.15
N ILE A 162 -2.73 2.91 0.68
CA ILE A 162 -4.12 3.00 1.10
C ILE A 162 -4.91 3.71 -0.01
N THR A 163 -5.86 3.01 -0.60
CA THR A 163 -6.72 3.56 -1.64
C THR A 163 -8.13 3.80 -1.11
N ILE A 164 -8.63 5.02 -1.25
CA ILE A 164 -9.95 5.43 -0.80
C ILE A 164 -10.85 5.62 -2.03
N PRO A 165 -11.77 4.69 -2.33
CA PRO A 165 -12.74 4.87 -3.40
C PRO A 165 -13.80 5.90 -2.97
N ASN A 166 -13.80 7.11 -3.58
CA ASN A 166 -14.76 8.15 -3.24
C ASN A 166 -16.20 7.69 -3.41
N GLN A 167 -16.46 6.78 -4.37
CA GLN A 167 -17.80 6.22 -4.60
C GLN A 167 -18.34 5.49 -3.37
N LYS A 168 -17.50 4.76 -2.63
CA LYS A 168 -17.89 4.07 -1.39
C LYS A 168 -18.32 5.04 -0.29
N LEU A 169 -17.81 6.26 -0.29
CA LEU A 169 -18.21 7.29 0.69
C LEU A 169 -19.65 7.74 0.48
N LEU A 170 -20.14 7.77 -0.77
CA LEU A 170 -21.52 8.14 -1.08
C LEU A 170 -22.53 7.12 -0.54
N THR A 171 -22.18 5.85 -0.46
CA THR A 171 -23.07 4.80 0.08
C THR A 171 -23.35 5.00 1.57
N VAL A 172 -22.38 5.55 2.31
CA VAL A 172 -22.49 5.82 3.76
C VAL A 172 -23.28 7.10 4.04
N LEU A 173 -23.07 8.10 3.19
CA LEU A 173 -23.51 9.46 3.47
C LEU A 173 -24.94 9.77 2.94
N GLY A 174 -25.47 8.88 2.09
CA GLY A 174 -26.79 9.02 1.47
C GLY A 174 -26.81 9.98 0.27
N GLY A 175 -27.81 9.81 -0.61
CA GLY A 175 -27.90 10.49 -1.90
C GLY A 175 -28.23 11.99 -1.88
N ASP A 176 -28.63 12.56 -0.73
CA ASP A 176 -29.07 13.97 -0.60
C ASP A 176 -27.91 14.94 -0.25
N MET A 177 -26.68 14.47 -0.28
CA MET A 177 -25.49 15.24 0.05
C MET A 177 -25.07 16.18 -1.08
N THR A 178 -24.55 17.36 -0.72
CA THR A 178 -23.95 18.25 -1.72
C THR A 178 -22.59 17.70 -2.22
N LEU A 179 -22.23 18.03 -3.46
CA LEU A 179 -20.93 17.66 -4.02
C LEU A 179 -19.77 18.20 -3.15
N LEU A 180 -19.94 19.40 -2.59
CA LEU A 180 -18.93 19.99 -1.70
C LEU A 180 -18.73 19.15 -0.44
N ASP A 181 -19.82 18.65 0.15
CA ASP A 181 -19.76 17.83 1.35
C ASP A 181 -19.15 16.44 1.05
N ALA A 182 -19.43 15.88 -0.13
CA ALA A 182 -18.79 14.64 -0.57
C ALA A 182 -17.25 14.78 -0.64
N PHE A 183 -16.73 15.87 -1.21
CA PHE A 183 -15.29 16.12 -1.22
C PHE A 183 -14.72 16.46 0.16
N LYS A 184 -15.47 17.16 1.01
CA LYS A 184 -15.05 17.39 2.41
C LYS A 184 -14.90 16.05 3.15
N THR A 185 -15.85 15.14 2.99
CA THR A 185 -15.77 13.81 3.61
C THR A 185 -14.59 13.00 3.08
N ALA A 186 -14.31 13.04 1.77
CA ALA A 186 -13.12 12.41 1.22
C ALA A 186 -11.84 12.96 1.88
N ASN A 187 -11.75 14.30 2.07
CA ASN A 187 -10.62 14.91 2.77
C ASN A 187 -10.57 14.53 4.26
N GLN A 188 -11.72 14.40 4.93
CA GLN A 188 -11.80 13.92 6.33
C GLN A 188 -11.29 12.48 6.48
N VAL A 189 -11.61 11.61 5.53
CA VAL A 189 -11.12 10.23 5.52
C VAL A 189 -9.60 10.20 5.30
N LEU A 190 -9.08 10.99 4.33
CA LEU A 190 -7.63 11.14 4.13
C LEU A 190 -6.95 11.68 5.40
N GLN A 191 -7.55 12.66 6.04
CA GLN A 191 -7.08 13.19 7.32
C GLN A 191 -7.04 12.10 8.39
N GLY A 192 -8.14 11.38 8.58
CA GLY A 192 -8.24 10.30 9.57
C GLY A 192 -7.17 9.23 9.38
N ALA A 193 -6.83 8.90 8.12
CA ALA A 193 -5.78 7.95 7.79
C ALA A 193 -4.40 8.44 8.26
N VAL A 194 -4.05 9.66 7.83
CA VAL A 194 -2.75 10.25 8.19
C VAL A 194 -2.66 10.51 9.69
N GLN A 195 -3.70 11.10 10.27
CA GLN A 195 -3.76 11.43 11.69
C GLN A 195 -3.67 10.17 12.56
N GLY A 196 -4.43 9.13 12.24
CA GLY A 196 -4.45 7.89 13.02
C GLY A 196 -3.10 7.19 13.09
N ILE A 197 -2.27 7.28 12.04
CA ILE A 197 -0.92 6.70 12.02
C ILE A 197 0.09 7.67 12.65
N ALA A 198 0.02 8.96 12.29
CA ALA A 198 0.96 9.96 12.78
C ALA A 198 0.88 10.15 14.31
N GLU A 199 -0.33 10.18 14.88
CA GLU A 199 -0.54 10.34 16.33
C GLU A 199 0.13 9.24 17.14
N LEU A 200 0.14 7.99 16.65
CA LEU A 200 0.82 6.87 17.32
C LEU A 200 2.32 7.09 17.50
N ILE A 201 2.92 7.84 16.57
CA ILE A 201 4.37 8.07 16.54
C ILE A 201 4.72 9.38 17.26
N THR A 202 3.91 10.44 17.04
CA THR A 202 4.25 11.81 17.44
C THR A 202 3.69 12.22 18.80
N ARG A 203 2.56 11.63 19.22
CA ARG A 203 1.95 11.97 20.50
C ARG A 203 2.39 10.99 21.58
N PRO A 204 2.89 11.48 22.72
CA PRO A 204 3.16 10.62 23.87
C PRO A 204 1.85 10.01 24.36
N GLY A 205 1.74 8.70 24.29
CA GLY A 205 0.62 7.93 24.81
C GLY A 205 1.01 7.16 26.08
N MET A 206 0.02 6.52 26.73
CA MET A 206 0.29 5.63 27.85
C MET A 206 0.87 4.29 27.37
N ILE A 207 0.54 3.89 26.13
CA ILE A 207 1.11 2.75 25.40
C ILE A 207 1.69 3.33 24.12
N ASN A 208 2.98 3.64 24.15
CA ASN A 208 3.70 4.15 22.98
C ASN A 208 4.01 3.00 22.05
N VAL A 209 3.79 3.26 20.78
CA VAL A 209 4.24 2.40 19.69
C VAL A 209 5.54 2.98 19.14
N ASP A 210 6.59 2.19 19.16
CA ASP A 210 7.87 2.61 18.60
C ASP A 210 7.76 2.77 17.09
N PHE A 211 8.49 3.75 16.53
CA PHE A 211 8.53 3.94 15.07
C PHE A 211 8.98 2.67 14.33
N ALA A 212 9.85 1.87 14.95
CA ALA A 212 10.30 0.59 14.38
C ALA A 212 9.14 -0.42 14.21
N ASP A 213 8.19 -0.47 15.15
CA ASP A 213 7.02 -1.33 15.10
C ASP A 213 6.06 -0.86 13.98
N VAL A 214 5.82 0.47 13.90
CA VAL A 214 5.03 1.04 12.79
C VAL A 214 5.69 0.73 11.46
N ARG A 215 7.01 0.90 11.35
CA ARG A 215 7.76 0.56 10.13
C ARG A 215 7.57 -0.91 9.75
N THR A 216 7.65 -1.82 10.71
CA THR A 216 7.50 -3.27 10.47
C THR A 216 6.12 -3.60 9.90
N VAL A 217 5.05 -3.06 10.52
CA VAL A 217 3.67 -3.29 10.05
C VAL A 217 3.41 -2.63 8.70
N MET A 218 3.90 -1.39 8.50
CA MET A 218 3.64 -0.63 7.26
C MET A 218 4.53 -1.07 6.10
N ALA A 219 5.66 -1.73 6.34
CA ALA A 219 6.53 -2.29 5.32
C ALA A 219 6.05 -3.67 4.80
N GLU A 220 4.97 -4.24 5.37
CA GLU A 220 4.34 -5.44 4.83
C GLU A 220 3.84 -5.17 3.41
N THR A 221 4.50 -5.79 2.43
CA THR A 221 4.26 -5.55 1.01
C THR A 221 2.83 -5.96 0.62
N GLY A 222 2.08 -5.07 0.03
CA GLY A 222 0.73 -5.34 -0.43
C GLY A 222 -0.15 -4.10 -0.40
N MET A 223 -1.44 -4.30 -0.67
CA MET A 223 -2.41 -3.24 -0.44
C MET A 223 -2.65 -3.08 1.05
N ALA A 224 -2.83 -1.85 1.48
CA ALA A 224 -3.28 -1.52 2.80
C ALA A 224 -4.68 -0.93 2.75
N MET A 225 -5.46 -1.23 3.77
CA MET A 225 -6.80 -0.69 3.93
C MET A 225 -6.99 -0.15 5.33
N MET A 226 -7.94 0.77 5.45
CA MET A 226 -8.18 1.46 6.69
C MET A 226 -9.66 1.57 6.98
N GLY A 227 -10.01 1.43 8.25
CA GLY A 227 -11.31 1.78 8.76
C GLY A 227 -11.19 2.62 10.02
N SER A 228 -12.16 3.50 10.24
CA SER A 228 -12.24 4.31 11.45
C SER A 228 -13.66 4.29 11.98
N GLY A 229 -13.80 4.11 13.30
CA GLY A 229 -15.06 4.12 14.01
C GLY A 229 -14.98 5.08 15.20
N HIS A 230 -16.10 5.73 15.48
CA HIS A 230 -16.25 6.66 16.60
C HIS A 230 -17.53 6.32 17.36
N ALA A 231 -17.44 6.28 18.69
CA ALA A 231 -18.60 6.02 19.53
C ALA A 231 -18.49 6.72 20.89
N SER A 232 -19.63 6.86 21.56
CA SER A 232 -19.76 7.43 22.91
C SER A 232 -20.67 6.57 23.79
N GLY A 233 -20.58 6.74 25.11
CA GLY A 233 -21.42 6.05 26.11
C GLY A 233 -20.92 4.69 26.55
N GLU A 234 -21.75 3.88 27.25
CA GLU A 234 -21.33 2.68 27.96
C GLU A 234 -20.70 1.58 27.08
N ASN A 235 -21.12 1.43 25.83
CA ASN A 235 -20.62 0.40 24.89
C ASN A 235 -19.68 0.99 23.82
N ARG A 236 -19.14 2.18 24.07
CA ARG A 236 -18.35 2.93 23.10
C ARG A 236 -17.18 2.13 22.51
N ALA A 237 -16.48 1.33 23.31
CA ALA A 237 -15.32 0.57 22.87
C ALA A 237 -15.68 -0.48 21.79
N ARG A 238 -16.72 -1.28 22.06
CA ARG A 238 -17.19 -2.26 21.10
C ARG A 238 -17.79 -1.60 19.86
N ALA A 239 -18.66 -0.61 20.06
CA ALA A 239 -19.31 0.08 18.96
C ALA A 239 -18.31 0.78 18.02
N ALA A 240 -17.28 1.43 18.57
CA ALA A 240 -16.23 2.06 17.77
C ALA A 240 -15.38 1.02 17.02
N ALA A 241 -15.01 -0.09 17.66
CA ALA A 241 -14.25 -1.16 17.01
C ALA A 241 -15.06 -1.84 15.88
N GLU A 242 -16.31 -2.18 16.12
CA GLU A 242 -17.20 -2.74 15.11
C GLU A 242 -17.44 -1.76 13.95
N ALA A 243 -17.64 -0.47 14.24
CA ALA A 243 -17.76 0.57 13.21
C ALA A 243 -16.48 0.74 12.38
N ALA A 244 -15.30 0.63 13.00
CA ALA A 244 -14.02 0.67 12.28
C ALA A 244 -13.87 -0.51 11.31
N ILE A 245 -14.22 -1.72 11.75
CA ILE A 245 -14.10 -2.94 10.94
C ILE A 245 -15.19 -2.98 9.85
N SER A 246 -16.38 -2.53 10.17
CA SER A 246 -17.53 -2.46 9.24
C SER A 246 -17.48 -1.22 8.34
N SER A 247 -16.34 -0.51 8.32
CA SER A 247 -16.17 0.64 7.43
C SER A 247 -16.34 0.21 5.96
N PRO A 248 -17.12 0.95 5.15
CA PRO A 248 -17.29 0.65 3.73
C PRO A 248 -15.98 0.61 2.94
N LEU A 249 -14.93 1.20 3.47
CA LEU A 249 -13.59 1.14 2.91
C LEU A 249 -12.94 -0.24 3.09
N LEU A 250 -13.45 -1.05 4.02
CA LEU A 250 -13.00 -2.41 4.32
C LEU A 250 -13.98 -3.49 3.82
N GLU A 251 -15.19 -3.12 3.35
CA GLU A 251 -16.30 -4.03 3.06
C GLU A 251 -15.98 -5.12 2.02
N ASP A 252 -15.22 -4.78 0.98
CA ASP A 252 -14.83 -5.71 -0.09
C ASP A 252 -13.57 -6.52 0.22
N VAL A 253 -13.02 -6.41 1.43
CA VAL A 253 -11.72 -6.95 1.78
C VAL A 253 -11.85 -8.00 2.87
N ASN A 254 -11.29 -9.16 2.59
CA ASN A 254 -11.14 -10.20 3.60
C ASN A 254 -9.95 -9.86 4.52
N LEU A 255 -10.23 -9.24 5.66
CA LEU A 255 -9.21 -8.90 6.67
C LEU A 255 -8.46 -10.13 7.19
N SER A 256 -9.04 -11.33 7.09
CA SER A 256 -8.36 -12.58 7.50
C SER A 256 -7.11 -12.89 6.68
N GLY A 257 -6.84 -12.14 5.61
CA GLY A 257 -5.61 -12.21 4.82
C GLY A 257 -4.60 -11.10 5.14
N ALA A 258 -4.88 -10.23 6.11
CA ALA A 258 -3.95 -9.19 6.52
C ALA A 258 -2.78 -9.77 7.32
N HIS A 259 -1.54 -9.39 6.96
CA HIS A 259 -0.32 -9.81 7.66
C HIS A 259 0.10 -8.81 8.73
N GLY A 260 -0.33 -7.56 8.63
CA GLY A 260 -0.08 -6.53 9.64
C GLY A 260 -1.37 -5.79 10.01
N LEU A 261 -1.53 -5.48 11.28
CA LEU A 261 -2.60 -4.65 11.81
C LEU A 261 -2.03 -3.58 12.72
N LEU A 262 -2.34 -2.34 12.39
CA LEU A 262 -2.07 -1.19 13.24
C LEU A 262 -3.40 -0.67 13.79
N ILE A 263 -3.55 -0.65 15.11
CA ILE A 263 -4.76 -0.22 15.80
C ILE A 263 -4.42 1.01 16.62
N ASN A 264 -5.02 2.14 16.29
CA ASN A 264 -4.94 3.36 17.09
C ASN A 264 -6.26 3.55 17.86
N VAL A 265 -6.15 3.61 19.17
CA VAL A 265 -7.26 3.93 20.08
C VAL A 265 -7.04 5.35 20.59
N THR A 266 -7.89 6.30 20.20
CA THR A 266 -7.85 7.68 20.71
C THR A 266 -9.05 7.89 21.64
N ALA A 267 -8.81 8.27 22.86
CA ALA A 267 -9.88 8.53 23.87
C ALA A 267 -9.39 9.52 24.93
N GLY A 268 -10.32 10.00 25.74
CA GLY A 268 -10.01 10.86 26.88
C GLY A 268 -9.28 10.11 28.01
N MET A 269 -9.03 10.80 29.11
CA MET A 269 -8.40 10.24 30.32
C MET A 269 -9.31 9.25 31.07
N ASP A 270 -10.56 9.10 30.64
CA ASP A 270 -11.60 8.24 31.20
C ASP A 270 -11.64 6.83 30.59
N LEU A 271 -10.71 6.50 29.68
CA LEU A 271 -10.62 5.17 29.06
C LEU A 271 -10.28 4.11 30.11
N ARG A 272 -11.09 3.05 30.16
CA ARG A 272 -10.87 1.92 31.06
C ARG A 272 -10.01 0.85 30.40
N THR A 273 -9.19 0.15 31.18
CA THR A 273 -8.35 -0.96 30.68
C THR A 273 -9.20 -2.06 30.02
N SER A 274 -10.40 -2.30 30.52
CA SER A 274 -11.35 -3.27 29.92
C SER A 274 -11.83 -2.85 28.53
N GLU A 275 -12.02 -1.54 28.30
CA GLU A 275 -12.42 -0.99 27.01
C GLU A 275 -11.29 -1.14 25.99
N PHE A 276 -10.06 -0.82 26.38
CA PHE A 276 -8.87 -1.00 25.54
C PHE A 276 -8.67 -2.48 25.13
N HIS A 277 -8.79 -3.40 26.11
CA HIS A 277 -8.70 -4.84 25.86
C HIS A 277 -9.79 -5.33 24.89
N LEU A 278 -11.02 -4.87 25.09
CA LEU A 278 -12.17 -5.22 24.26
C LEU A 278 -11.97 -4.77 22.79
N VAL A 279 -11.41 -3.57 22.56
CA VAL A 279 -11.06 -3.11 21.19
C VAL A 279 -10.07 -4.05 20.54
N GLY A 280 -8.98 -4.37 21.25
CA GLY A 280 -7.94 -5.28 20.76
C GLY A 280 -8.48 -6.67 20.41
N GLU A 281 -9.31 -7.26 21.27
CA GLU A 281 -9.94 -8.56 21.02
C GLU A 281 -10.91 -8.51 19.84
N THR A 282 -11.72 -7.44 19.75
CA THR A 282 -12.70 -7.31 18.66
C THR A 282 -11.99 -7.24 17.30
N VAL A 283 -10.91 -6.47 17.20
CA VAL A 283 -10.19 -6.33 15.94
C VAL A 283 -9.39 -7.59 15.59
N LYS A 284 -8.77 -8.24 16.58
CA LYS A 284 -8.00 -9.49 16.37
C LYS A 284 -8.81 -10.63 15.77
N GLN A 285 -10.12 -10.71 16.05
CA GLN A 285 -10.99 -11.73 15.47
C GLN A 285 -11.07 -11.72 13.94
N PHE A 286 -10.68 -10.60 13.33
CA PHE A 286 -10.69 -10.41 11.88
C PHE A 286 -9.31 -10.53 11.25
N ALA A 287 -8.24 -10.69 12.04
CA ALA A 287 -6.87 -10.87 11.57
C ALA A 287 -6.52 -12.33 11.28
N SER A 288 -5.46 -12.56 10.52
CA SER A 288 -4.86 -13.90 10.44
C SER A 288 -4.18 -14.25 11.77
N ASP A 289 -4.08 -15.56 12.08
CA ASP A 289 -3.39 -16.02 13.30
C ASP A 289 -1.91 -15.60 13.34
N ASP A 290 -1.29 -15.41 12.18
CA ASP A 290 0.13 -15.02 12.01
C ASP A 290 0.32 -13.50 11.86
N ALA A 291 -0.74 -12.69 11.99
CA ALA A 291 -0.65 -11.25 11.79
C ALA A 291 0.15 -10.56 12.89
N THR A 292 1.04 -9.65 12.51
CA THR A 292 1.69 -8.73 13.44
C THR A 292 0.69 -7.64 13.85
N VAL A 293 0.29 -7.61 15.12
CA VAL A 293 -0.70 -6.67 15.64
C VAL A 293 -0.01 -5.67 16.57
N VAL A 294 -0.09 -4.40 16.19
CA VAL A 294 0.41 -3.27 16.97
C VAL A 294 -0.78 -2.44 17.43
N VAL A 295 -0.90 -2.22 18.74
CA VAL A 295 -2.00 -1.46 19.35
C VAL A 295 -1.43 -0.31 20.16
N GLY A 296 -1.81 0.91 19.82
CA GLY A 296 -1.43 2.09 20.56
C GLY A 296 -2.63 2.84 21.14
N TYR A 297 -2.38 3.58 22.20
CA TYR A 297 -3.36 4.44 22.87
C TYR A 297 -2.87 5.88 22.89
N VAL A 298 -3.66 6.77 22.31
CA VAL A 298 -3.43 8.21 22.27
C VAL A 298 -4.44 8.92 23.17
N ILE A 299 -3.96 9.76 24.07
CA ILE A 299 -4.82 10.55 24.96
C ILE A 299 -5.20 11.87 24.26
N ASP A 300 -6.49 12.09 24.10
CA ASP A 300 -7.05 13.35 23.63
C ASP A 300 -7.97 13.92 24.72
N PRO A 301 -7.53 14.98 25.44
CA PRO A 301 -8.31 15.55 26.54
C PRO A 301 -9.69 16.08 26.14
N GLU A 302 -9.91 16.37 24.86
CA GLU A 302 -11.18 16.88 24.36
C GLU A 302 -12.22 15.77 24.11
N MET A 303 -11.78 14.49 24.09
CA MET A 303 -12.62 13.32 23.85
C MET A 303 -13.18 12.72 25.15
N THR A 304 -13.86 13.52 25.96
CA THR A 304 -14.54 13.00 27.15
C THR A 304 -15.74 12.16 26.77
N ASP A 305 -15.87 10.95 27.35
CA ASP A 305 -16.92 9.95 27.06
C ASP A 305 -16.98 9.50 25.58
N GLN A 306 -15.92 9.67 24.85
CA GLN A 306 -15.81 9.31 23.45
C GLN A 306 -14.60 8.43 23.21
N ILE A 307 -14.68 7.57 22.21
CA ILE A 307 -13.57 6.75 21.72
C ILE A 307 -13.55 6.76 20.19
N ARG A 308 -12.38 6.89 19.62
CA ARG A 308 -12.13 6.71 18.20
C ARG A 308 -11.17 5.55 18.02
N VAL A 309 -11.53 4.60 17.19
CA VAL A 309 -10.70 3.45 16.83
C VAL A 309 -10.37 3.57 15.36
N THR A 310 -9.09 3.61 15.02
CA THR A 310 -8.61 3.56 13.65
C THR A 310 -7.83 2.26 13.45
N VAL A 311 -8.22 1.48 12.47
CA VAL A 311 -7.59 0.20 12.11
C VAL A 311 -6.98 0.34 10.73
N VAL A 312 -5.69 0.04 10.61
CA VAL A 312 -4.99 -0.07 9.33
C VAL A 312 -4.54 -1.51 9.16
N ALA A 313 -5.02 -2.16 8.13
CA ALA A 313 -4.65 -3.52 7.77
C ALA A 313 -3.71 -3.49 6.57
N THR A 314 -2.55 -4.16 6.65
CA THR A 314 -1.50 -4.18 5.63
C THR A 314 -1.23 -5.61 5.15
N GLY A 315 -0.53 -5.73 4.03
CA GLY A 315 -0.21 -7.05 3.46
C GLY A 315 -1.41 -7.78 2.86
N ILE A 316 -2.48 -7.06 2.51
CA ILE A 316 -3.71 -7.65 1.96
C ILE A 316 -3.49 -8.04 0.50
N GLY A 317 -3.99 -9.24 0.10
CA GLY A 317 -3.90 -9.71 -1.28
C GLY A 317 -2.56 -10.35 -1.66
N ARG A 318 -1.68 -10.52 -0.71
CA ARG A 318 -0.50 -11.38 -0.91
C ARG A 318 -1.00 -12.80 -1.16
N ALA A 319 -0.79 -13.32 -2.38
CA ALA A 319 -1.03 -14.73 -2.63
C ALA A 319 -0.18 -15.51 -1.61
N VAL A 320 -0.84 -16.25 -0.71
CA VAL A 320 -0.15 -17.19 0.17
C VAL A 320 0.68 -18.06 -0.76
N ALA A 321 2.00 -17.86 -0.77
CA ALA A 321 2.89 -18.74 -1.48
C ALA A 321 2.59 -20.12 -0.89
N LYS A 322 1.89 -20.98 -1.67
CA LYS A 322 1.65 -22.37 -1.28
C LYS A 322 3.01 -22.90 -0.90
N ALA A 323 3.17 -23.23 0.38
CA ALA A 323 4.41 -23.81 0.87
C ALA A 323 4.77 -24.90 -0.13
N VAL A 324 5.88 -24.71 -0.85
CA VAL A 324 6.41 -25.74 -1.74
C VAL A 324 6.64 -26.91 -0.81
N PRO A 325 5.96 -28.06 -0.98
CA PRO A 325 6.15 -29.19 -0.10
C PRO A 325 7.64 -29.49 -0.12
N GLN A 326 8.29 -29.35 1.03
CA GLN A 326 9.70 -29.70 1.16
C GLN A 326 9.82 -31.14 0.69
N PRO A 327 10.76 -31.45 -0.21
CA PRO A 327 10.94 -32.82 -0.64
C PRO A 327 11.23 -33.66 0.60
N THR A 328 10.27 -34.47 1.01
CA THR A 328 10.45 -35.46 2.06
C THR A 328 11.50 -36.44 1.53
N ILE A 329 12.69 -36.42 2.12
CA ILE A 329 13.70 -37.42 1.88
C ILE A 329 13.10 -38.71 2.47
N VAL A 330 12.47 -39.48 1.60
CA VAL A 330 12.08 -40.85 1.96
C VAL A 330 13.39 -41.60 2.14
N GLN A 331 13.80 -41.76 3.39
CA GLN A 331 14.87 -42.71 3.71
C GLN A 331 14.40 -44.09 3.25
N GLY A 332 14.93 -44.51 2.10
CA GLY A 332 14.62 -45.78 1.52
C GLY A 332 14.98 -46.90 2.48
N ALA A 333 13.98 -47.62 2.94
CA ALA A 333 14.14 -48.88 3.63
C ALA A 333 14.82 -49.86 2.68
N GLY A 334 15.89 -50.49 3.18
CA GLY A 334 16.38 -51.79 2.71
C GLY A 334 17.15 -51.75 1.38
N ARG A 335 18.45 -51.66 1.52
CA ARG A 335 19.43 -52.07 0.50
C ARG A 335 19.31 -53.57 0.28
N ALA A 336 18.43 -54.00 -0.65
CA ALA A 336 18.49 -55.32 -1.20
C ALA A 336 19.77 -55.44 -2.04
N GLU A 337 20.70 -56.29 -1.62
CA GLU A 337 21.90 -56.67 -2.39
C GLU A 337 21.47 -57.23 -3.75
N ARG A 338 21.54 -56.41 -4.80
CA ARG A 338 21.48 -56.93 -6.16
C ARG A 338 22.85 -57.51 -6.48
N ARG A 339 22.92 -58.86 -6.53
CA ARG A 339 24.04 -59.62 -7.11
C ARG A 339 24.32 -59.04 -8.51
N ARG A 340 25.53 -58.54 -8.72
CA ARG A 340 26.04 -58.14 -10.03
C ARG A 340 26.14 -59.37 -10.90
N ALA A 341 25.35 -59.44 -11.97
CA ALA A 341 25.63 -60.36 -13.09
C ALA A 341 26.82 -59.83 -13.89
N PRO A 342 27.65 -60.63 -14.49
CA PRO A 342 28.80 -60.19 -15.27
C PRO A 342 28.33 -59.45 -16.52
N LEU A 343 28.98 -58.33 -16.82
CA LEU A 343 28.79 -57.51 -18.01
C LEU A 343 29.19 -58.32 -19.26
N GLY A 344 28.19 -58.82 -19.98
CA GLY A 344 28.36 -59.25 -21.38
C GLY A 344 28.51 -58.02 -22.27
N ALA A 345 29.24 -58.17 -23.38
CA ALA A 345 29.50 -57.10 -24.37
C ALA A 345 28.22 -56.37 -24.71
N GLY A 346 28.15 -55.06 -24.35
CA GLY A 346 26.94 -54.26 -24.42
C GLY A 346 26.56 -53.93 -25.85
N ASP A 347 25.33 -54.18 -26.16
CA ASP A 347 24.66 -53.65 -27.35
C ASP A 347 24.45 -52.14 -27.15
N TYR A 348 25.24 -51.32 -27.81
CA TYR A 348 25.20 -49.87 -27.76
C TYR A 348 24.18 -49.25 -28.71
N SER A 349 23.40 -50.07 -29.46
CA SER A 349 22.39 -49.57 -30.42
C SER A 349 21.33 -48.65 -29.81
N ALA A 350 21.12 -48.74 -28.48
CA ALA A 350 20.19 -47.86 -27.76
C ALA A 350 20.68 -46.39 -27.63
N TYR A 351 21.93 -46.12 -27.94
CA TYR A 351 22.52 -44.78 -27.83
C TYR A 351 22.52 -44.01 -29.17
N ASP A 352 22.17 -44.65 -30.27
CA ASP A 352 22.13 -44.04 -31.60
C ASP A 352 20.89 -43.18 -31.82
N THR A 353 19.93 -43.16 -30.88
CA THR A 353 18.72 -42.33 -30.96
C THR A 353 18.85 -41.04 -30.12
N PRO A 354 18.56 -39.85 -30.71
CA PRO A 354 18.63 -38.61 -29.98
C PRO A 354 17.74 -38.59 -28.74
N PRO A 355 18.13 -37.86 -27.67
CA PRO A 355 17.43 -37.85 -26.36
C PRO A 355 15.94 -37.52 -26.42
N ARG A 356 15.53 -36.67 -27.36
CA ARG A 356 14.12 -36.28 -27.53
C ARG A 356 13.18 -37.37 -28.02
N LEU A 357 13.69 -38.36 -28.67
CA LEU A 357 12.90 -39.53 -29.11
C LEU A 357 12.78 -40.61 -28.04
N ARG A 358 13.71 -40.65 -27.05
CA ARG A 358 13.66 -41.56 -25.91
C ARG A 358 12.57 -41.22 -24.89
N GLU A 359 12.24 -39.89 -24.71
CA GLU A 359 11.18 -39.46 -23.82
C GLU A 359 9.78 -39.79 -24.36
N ARG A 360 9.58 -39.72 -25.68
CA ARG A 360 8.30 -40.12 -26.29
C ARG A 360 8.00 -41.60 -26.21
N ALA A 361 9.00 -42.47 -26.23
CA ALA A 361 8.80 -43.91 -26.12
C ALA A 361 8.45 -44.40 -24.68
N ARG A 362 8.72 -43.56 -23.64
CA ARG A 362 8.39 -43.88 -22.24
C ARG A 362 7.03 -43.40 -21.80
N ALA A 363 6.41 -42.47 -22.54
CA ALA A 363 5.13 -41.86 -22.19
C ALA A 363 3.89 -42.60 -22.74
N VAL A 364 4.07 -43.63 -23.56
CA VAL A 364 2.95 -44.37 -24.17
C VAL A 364 2.83 -45.73 -23.49
N GLY A 365 2.22 -45.75 -22.31
CA GLY A 365 1.95 -46.96 -21.51
C GLY A 365 0.48 -47.42 -21.50
N ASP A 366 -0.42 -46.77 -22.22
CA ASP A 366 -1.88 -47.00 -22.14
C ASP A 366 -2.62 -47.05 -23.48
N GLY A 367 -2.04 -47.84 -24.43
CA GLY A 367 -2.85 -48.52 -25.43
C GLY A 367 -3.69 -47.66 -26.44
N LEU A 368 -3.35 -46.38 -26.66
CA LEU A 368 -4.02 -45.57 -27.70
C LEU A 368 -3.08 -45.37 -28.88
N SER A 369 -3.41 -46.00 -30.00
CA SER A 369 -2.78 -45.79 -31.29
C SER A 369 -3.13 -44.42 -31.84
N LEU A 370 -2.14 -43.53 -32.04
CA LEU A 370 -2.29 -42.27 -32.74
C LEU A 370 -1.94 -42.51 -34.21
N ASP A 371 -2.91 -42.24 -35.07
CA ASP A 371 -2.86 -42.29 -36.53
C ASP A 371 -1.83 -41.30 -37.05
N HIS A 372 -1.02 -41.71 -38.03
CA HIS A 372 -0.02 -40.88 -38.68
C HIS A 372 -0.68 -40.07 -39.80
N GLY A 373 -0.94 -38.77 -39.53
CA GLY A 373 -1.36 -37.79 -40.50
C GLY A 373 -0.64 -36.47 -40.31
N ASP A 374 0.10 -36.06 -41.35
CA ASP A 374 0.73 -34.77 -41.61
C ASP A 374 2.00 -34.35 -40.86
N GLU A 375 3.11 -34.63 -41.52
CA GLU A 375 4.39 -33.93 -41.36
C GLU A 375 4.34 -32.55 -42.06
N SER A 376 3.89 -31.53 -41.36
CA SER A 376 4.18 -30.15 -41.77
C SER A 376 3.85 -29.16 -40.68
N PHE A 377 4.78 -29.01 -39.74
CA PHE A 377 4.95 -27.76 -38.99
C PHE A 377 6.19 -27.88 -38.10
N ILE A 378 7.35 -27.63 -38.73
CA ILE A 378 8.55 -27.25 -37.94
C ILE A 378 8.34 -25.80 -37.58
N ASP A 379 7.98 -25.54 -36.35
CA ASP A 379 7.84 -24.18 -35.79
C ASP A 379 9.23 -23.56 -35.62
N ILE A 380 9.66 -22.82 -36.66
CA ILE A 380 10.94 -22.11 -36.65
C ILE A 380 10.76 -20.85 -35.77
N PRO A 381 11.55 -20.70 -34.67
CA PRO A 381 11.49 -19.52 -33.83
C PRO A 381 11.61 -18.21 -34.63
N ALA A 382 10.83 -17.20 -34.23
CA ALA A 382 10.67 -15.94 -34.97
C ALA A 382 11.98 -15.17 -35.24
N PHE A 383 13.04 -15.40 -34.47
CA PHE A 383 14.36 -14.76 -34.65
C PHE A 383 15.15 -15.33 -35.82
N LEU A 384 14.85 -16.57 -36.28
CA LEU A 384 15.51 -17.20 -37.44
C LEU A 384 14.83 -16.85 -38.79
N ARG A 385 13.63 -16.26 -38.80
CA ARG A 385 12.92 -15.87 -40.02
C ARG A 385 13.50 -14.62 -40.69
N ARG A 386 14.36 -13.85 -40.05
CA ARG A 386 14.92 -12.60 -40.59
C ARG A 386 16.27 -12.75 -41.33
N GLN A 387 16.78 -13.96 -41.52
CA GLN A 387 18.06 -14.21 -42.23
C GLN A 387 17.90 -14.88 -43.57
N ALA A 388 16.70 -14.98 -44.11
CA ALA A 388 16.44 -15.65 -45.37
C ALA A 388 15.78 -14.76 -46.43
N ASP A 389 15.92 -13.43 -46.34
CA ASP A 389 15.62 -12.47 -47.42
C ASP A 389 16.86 -11.61 -47.71
#